data_03b7a46ab3b671c0a273bd403ae286ee
#
_entry.id   03b7a46ab3b671c0a273bd403ae286ee
#
_cell.length_a   1.000
_cell.length_b   1.000
_cell.length_c   1.000
_cell.angle_alpha   90.00
_cell.angle_beta   90.00
_cell.angle_gamma   90.00
#
_symmetry.space_group_name_H-M   'P 1'
#
loop_
_entity.id
_entity.type
_entity.pdbx_description
1 polymer ?
#
loop_
_entity_poly.entity_id
_entity_poly.type
_entity_poly.pdbx_seq_one_letter_code
_entity_poly.pdbx_strand_id
1 'polypeptide(L)'
;ARAIRRLGEYFGQQIDDLSEAQLTAYFSDLIGTHSWTTVKLDLYGLKFYTTHVLKKPWVMPNLIKPPKTQRLPDIVTVDEAQRLFSATRTLSYRVFYFTLYSLGLRLGEGLALKVGDIDAARMRVQIRDAKGNRDRFVPLPAATLTALRQFWQLHRHPELLFPNRHGGLKAAQRAKSPLDRGGVQT
;
A
#
# COMPACT_ATOMS: atom_id res chain seq x y z
N ALA A 1 5.88 18.26 -5.74
CA ALA A 1 5.86 19.14 -4.56
C ALA A 1 6.92 18.77 -3.50
N ARG A 2 6.96 17.50 -3.01
CA ARG A 2 7.90 17.10 -1.92
C ARG A 2 9.37 17.20 -2.31
N ALA A 3 9.74 16.77 -3.53
CA ALA A 3 11.09 16.88 -4.08
C ALA A 3 11.59 18.33 -4.12
N ILE A 4 10.77 19.23 -4.67
CA ILE A 4 11.10 20.66 -4.78
C ILE A 4 11.25 21.33 -3.42
N ARG A 5 10.42 20.96 -2.45
CA ARG A 5 10.54 21.47 -1.08
C ARG A 5 11.89 21.07 -0.45
N ARG A 6 12.28 19.80 -0.54
CA ARG A 6 13.54 19.29 -0.01
C ARG A 6 14.75 19.98 -0.67
N LEU A 7 14.67 20.19 -1.98
CA LEU A 7 15.69 20.91 -2.74
C LEU A 7 15.80 22.36 -2.27
N GLY A 8 14.64 23.04 -2.09
CA GLY A 8 14.60 24.40 -1.57
C GLY A 8 15.17 24.51 -0.17
N GLU A 9 14.89 23.57 0.72
CA GLU A 9 15.48 23.51 2.06
C GLU A 9 17.01 23.35 2.01
N TYR A 10 17.54 22.55 1.07
CA TYR A 10 18.97 22.33 0.90
C TYR A 10 19.70 23.56 0.35
N PHE A 11 19.10 24.26 -0.62
CA PHE A 11 19.71 25.42 -1.31
C PHE A 11 19.17 26.79 -0.85
N GLY A 12 18.54 26.88 0.31
CA GLY A 12 18.03 28.14 0.84
C GLY A 12 17.00 28.84 -0.09
N GLN A 13 16.11 28.03 -0.71
CA GLN A 13 15.04 28.47 -1.63
C GLN A 13 15.51 28.95 -3.02
N GLN A 14 16.81 28.97 -3.31
CA GLN A 14 17.36 29.34 -4.61
C GLN A 14 17.57 28.11 -5.49
N ILE A 15 16.53 27.67 -6.19
CA ILE A 15 16.52 26.41 -6.96
C ILE A 15 16.39 26.58 -8.48
N ASP A 16 16.22 27.82 -8.97
CA ASP A 16 15.89 28.07 -10.37
C ASP A 16 17.11 28.03 -11.31
N ASP A 17 18.31 28.28 -10.76
CA ASP A 17 19.59 28.36 -11.49
C ASP A 17 20.68 27.46 -10.89
N LEU A 18 20.34 26.24 -10.55
CA LEU A 18 21.31 25.27 -10.03
C LEU A 18 22.23 24.76 -11.13
N SER A 19 23.53 24.82 -10.88
CA SER A 19 24.53 24.23 -11.76
C SER A 19 24.52 22.68 -11.68
N GLU A 20 25.06 22.03 -12.71
CA GLU A 20 25.21 20.57 -12.72
C GLU A 20 26.05 20.06 -11.52
N ALA A 21 27.08 20.79 -11.14
CA ALA A 21 27.91 20.46 -9.97
C ALA A 21 27.12 20.49 -8.66
N GLN A 22 26.28 21.52 -8.47
CA GLN A 22 25.38 21.62 -7.30
C GLN A 22 24.36 20.50 -7.27
N LEU A 23 23.76 20.16 -8.42
CA LEU A 23 22.82 19.05 -8.51
C LEU A 23 23.49 17.71 -8.20
N THR A 24 24.70 17.49 -8.74
CA THR A 24 25.47 16.27 -8.50
C THR A 24 25.83 16.15 -7.02
N ALA A 25 26.26 17.22 -6.36
CA ALA A 25 26.54 17.23 -4.92
C ALA A 25 25.28 16.89 -4.10
N TYR A 26 24.17 17.57 -4.36
CA TYR A 26 22.89 17.31 -3.69
C TYR A 26 22.44 15.84 -3.80
N PHE A 27 22.46 15.30 -5.02
CA PHE A 27 22.03 13.92 -5.24
C PHE A 27 23.03 12.91 -4.67
N SER A 28 24.31 13.21 -4.61
CA SER A 28 25.31 12.37 -3.93
C SER A 28 25.04 12.29 -2.42
N ASP A 29 24.76 13.41 -1.78
CA ASP A 29 24.37 13.45 -0.36
C ASP A 29 23.05 12.69 -0.13
N LEU A 30 22.09 12.86 -1.02
CA LEU A 30 20.81 12.18 -0.94
C LEU A 30 20.93 10.66 -1.10
N ILE A 31 21.86 10.18 -1.94
CA ILE A 31 22.18 8.75 -2.09
C ILE A 31 22.73 8.16 -0.79
N GLY A 32 23.54 8.92 -0.05
CA GLY A 32 24.10 8.49 1.23
C GLY A 32 23.06 8.37 2.34
N THR A 33 21.99 9.13 2.29
CA THR A 33 21.02 9.28 3.38
C THR A 33 19.65 8.66 3.09
N HIS A 34 19.29 8.42 1.83
CA HIS A 34 17.97 7.96 1.41
C HIS A 34 18.02 6.75 0.46
N SER A 35 16.89 6.06 0.35
CA SER A 35 16.76 4.96 -0.62
C SER A 35 16.87 5.47 -2.06
N TRP A 36 17.41 4.63 -2.96
CA TRP A 36 17.47 4.95 -4.39
C TRP A 36 16.12 5.30 -5.02
N THR A 37 15.03 4.75 -4.49
CA THR A 37 13.68 5.11 -4.92
C THR A 37 13.34 6.56 -4.60
N THR A 38 13.73 7.05 -3.42
CA THR A 38 13.56 8.46 -3.02
C THR A 38 14.38 9.37 -3.91
N VAL A 39 15.65 9.02 -4.16
CA VAL A 39 16.54 9.76 -5.06
C VAL A 39 15.93 9.90 -6.46
N LYS A 40 15.40 8.80 -7.02
CA LYS A 40 14.70 8.85 -8.32
C LYS A 40 13.47 9.75 -8.32
N LEU A 41 12.66 9.71 -7.25
CA LEU A 41 11.48 10.56 -7.16
C LEU A 41 11.86 12.03 -7.13
N ASP A 42 12.92 12.39 -6.43
CA ASP A 42 13.41 13.76 -6.39
C ASP A 42 14.02 14.18 -7.75
N LEU A 43 14.78 13.29 -8.38
CA LEU A 43 15.36 13.50 -9.71
C LEU A 43 14.28 13.77 -10.77
N TYR A 44 13.25 12.92 -10.83
CA TYR A 44 12.14 13.10 -11.76
C TYR A 44 11.27 14.31 -11.41
N GLY A 45 11.10 14.61 -10.14
CA GLY A 45 10.40 15.79 -9.67
C GLY A 45 11.11 17.08 -10.10
N LEU A 46 12.43 17.11 -9.98
CA LEU A 46 13.26 18.23 -10.44
C LEU A 46 13.25 18.34 -11.97
N LYS A 47 13.41 17.22 -12.68
CA LYS A 47 13.28 17.20 -14.15
C LYS A 47 11.96 17.82 -14.60
N PHE A 48 10.85 17.41 -13.97
CA PHE A 48 9.54 17.96 -14.28
C PHE A 48 9.50 19.49 -14.04
N TYR A 49 10.01 19.94 -12.91
CA TYR A 49 10.06 21.36 -12.55
C TYR A 49 10.89 22.15 -13.56
N THR A 50 12.11 21.72 -13.85
CA THR A 50 13.01 22.39 -14.81
C THR A 50 12.39 22.46 -16.20
N THR A 51 11.83 21.35 -16.70
CA THR A 51 11.30 21.27 -18.07
C THR A 51 9.97 22.00 -18.23
N HIS A 52 9.05 21.89 -17.27
CA HIS A 52 7.68 22.37 -17.44
C HIS A 52 7.38 23.70 -16.72
N VAL A 53 8.07 23.99 -15.62
CA VAL A 53 7.87 25.24 -14.87
C VAL A 53 8.90 26.30 -15.30
N LEU A 54 10.19 25.97 -15.23
CA LEU A 54 11.25 26.90 -15.64
C LEU A 54 11.44 26.96 -17.16
N LYS A 55 10.92 25.99 -17.91
CA LYS A 55 11.08 25.84 -19.37
C LYS A 55 12.55 25.84 -19.84
N LYS A 56 13.43 25.33 -18.97
CA LYS A 56 14.86 25.16 -19.24
C LYS A 56 15.17 23.76 -19.73
N PRO A 57 16.22 23.56 -20.55
CA PRO A 57 16.67 22.22 -20.92
C PRO A 57 17.12 21.45 -19.69
N TRP A 58 16.73 20.18 -19.62
CA TRP A 58 17.13 19.31 -18.52
C TRP A 58 18.50 18.68 -18.82
N VAL A 59 19.46 18.88 -17.94
CA VAL A 59 20.74 18.17 -17.94
C VAL A 59 20.70 17.10 -16.84
N MET A 60 20.95 15.84 -17.22
CA MET A 60 20.91 14.72 -16.29
C MET A 60 22.19 14.70 -15.45
N PRO A 61 22.12 14.81 -14.11
CA PRO A 61 23.32 14.69 -13.28
C PRO A 61 23.92 13.28 -13.42
N ASN A 62 25.24 13.20 -13.47
CA ASN A 62 25.95 11.91 -13.55
C ASN A 62 25.98 11.23 -12.17
N LEU A 63 25.00 10.37 -11.89
CA LEU A 63 24.83 9.72 -10.60
C LEU A 63 25.27 8.25 -10.66
N ILE A 64 26.10 7.86 -9.71
CA ILE A 64 26.48 6.46 -9.51
C ILE A 64 25.34 5.76 -8.74
N LYS A 65 24.66 4.86 -9.41
CA LYS A 65 23.62 4.06 -8.81
C LYS A 65 24.20 3.10 -7.77
N PRO A 66 23.75 3.12 -6.51
CA PRO A 66 24.23 2.15 -5.53
C PRO A 66 23.85 0.72 -5.94
N PRO A 67 24.64 -0.27 -5.55
CA PRO A 67 24.34 -1.67 -5.84
C PRO A 67 22.99 -2.06 -5.24
N LYS A 68 22.22 -2.89 -5.95
CA LYS A 68 20.95 -3.41 -5.45
C LYS A 68 21.23 -4.38 -4.29
N THR A 69 20.95 -3.98 -3.09
CA THR A 69 20.83 -4.91 -1.96
C THR A 69 19.49 -5.65 -2.10
N GLN A 70 19.54 -6.89 -2.56
CA GLN A 70 18.38 -7.80 -2.47
C GLN A 70 18.42 -8.44 -1.09
N ARG A 71 17.69 -7.86 -0.13
CA ARG A 71 17.36 -8.57 1.12
C ARG A 71 16.10 -9.39 0.86
N LEU A 72 16.18 -10.68 1.12
CA LEU A 72 14.98 -11.50 1.17
C LEU A 72 14.13 -10.99 2.35
N PRO A 73 12.83 -10.78 2.15
CA PRO A 73 11.96 -10.44 3.26
C PRO A 73 11.91 -11.59 4.26
N ASP A 74 11.81 -11.28 5.54
CA ASP A 74 11.52 -12.28 6.57
C ASP A 74 10.15 -12.91 6.26
N ILE A 75 10.14 -14.22 6.17
CA ILE A 75 8.92 -15.00 5.86
C ILE A 75 8.29 -15.41 7.20
N VAL A 76 7.06 -14.96 7.42
CA VAL A 76 6.27 -15.35 8.58
C VAL A 76 5.88 -16.84 8.44
N THR A 77 6.25 -17.66 9.41
CA THR A 77 5.85 -19.06 9.47
C THR A 77 4.36 -19.22 9.75
N VAL A 78 3.81 -20.41 9.49
CA VAL A 78 2.39 -20.71 9.79
C VAL A 78 2.08 -20.53 11.27
N ASP A 79 2.97 -20.97 12.16
CA ASP A 79 2.80 -20.87 13.62
C ASP A 79 2.85 -19.42 14.10
N GLU A 80 3.72 -18.59 13.51
CA GLU A 80 3.77 -17.16 13.81
C GLU A 80 2.50 -16.45 13.32
N ALA A 81 2.02 -16.79 12.12
CA ALA A 81 0.76 -16.25 11.60
C ALA A 81 -0.42 -16.62 12.51
N GLN A 82 -0.51 -17.87 12.96
CA GLN A 82 -1.55 -18.33 13.91
C GLN A 82 -1.49 -17.57 15.23
N ARG A 83 -0.29 -17.34 15.78
CA ARG A 83 -0.10 -16.55 17.01
C ARG A 83 -0.55 -15.11 16.82
N LEU A 84 -0.22 -14.48 15.70
CA LEU A 84 -0.66 -13.11 15.36
C LEU A 84 -2.19 -13.02 15.28
N PHE A 85 -2.84 -13.96 14.58
CA PHE A 85 -4.31 -13.97 14.50
C PHE A 85 -4.95 -14.21 15.87
N SER A 86 -4.41 -15.10 16.68
CA SER A 86 -4.93 -15.40 18.02
C SER A 86 -4.75 -14.21 18.97
N ALA A 87 -3.66 -13.46 18.87
CA ALA A 87 -3.40 -12.27 19.65
C ALA A 87 -4.30 -11.07 19.24
N THR A 88 -4.85 -11.09 18.02
CA THR A 88 -5.73 -10.02 17.55
C THR A 88 -7.09 -10.07 18.25
N ARG A 89 -7.31 -9.18 19.21
CA ARG A 89 -8.53 -9.16 20.05
C ARG A 89 -9.80 -8.83 19.27
N THR A 90 -9.70 -7.95 18.30
CA THR A 90 -10.85 -7.46 17.52
C THR A 90 -11.17 -8.45 16.40
N LEU A 91 -12.36 -9.08 16.46
CA LEU A 91 -12.77 -10.11 15.52
C LEU A 91 -12.70 -9.67 14.04
N SER A 92 -13.17 -8.45 13.73
CA SER A 92 -13.13 -7.93 12.35
C SER A 92 -11.69 -7.81 11.81
N TYR A 93 -10.74 -7.38 12.63
CA TYR A 93 -9.34 -7.31 12.25
C TYR A 93 -8.72 -8.71 12.15
N ARG A 94 -9.05 -9.62 13.06
CA ARG A 94 -8.58 -11.01 13.01
C ARG A 94 -9.01 -11.69 11.71
N VAL A 95 -10.29 -11.62 11.36
CA VAL A 95 -10.79 -12.24 10.12
C VAL A 95 -10.24 -11.53 8.89
N PHE A 96 -10.07 -10.21 8.95
CA PHE A 96 -9.47 -9.42 7.88
C PHE A 96 -8.01 -9.85 7.61
N TYR A 97 -7.15 -9.89 8.63
CA TYR A 97 -5.75 -10.31 8.48
C TYR A 97 -5.62 -11.77 8.03
N PHE A 98 -6.45 -12.65 8.60
CA PHE A 98 -6.51 -14.03 8.14
C PHE A 98 -6.87 -14.12 6.66
N THR A 99 -7.83 -13.34 6.20
CA THR A 99 -8.23 -13.30 4.78
C THR A 99 -7.12 -12.77 3.89
N LEU A 100 -6.44 -11.68 4.29
CA LEU A 100 -5.28 -11.15 3.55
C LEU A 100 -4.18 -12.20 3.40
N TYR A 101 -3.85 -12.87 4.49
CA TYR A 101 -2.81 -13.91 4.51
C TYR A 101 -3.20 -15.11 3.65
N SER A 102 -4.42 -15.63 3.84
CA SER A 102 -4.90 -16.83 3.16
C SER A 102 -5.04 -16.64 1.64
N LEU A 103 -5.44 -15.46 1.19
CA LEU A 103 -5.67 -15.16 -0.22
C LEU A 103 -4.52 -14.40 -0.90
N GLY A 104 -3.46 -14.05 -0.16
CA GLY A 104 -2.33 -13.27 -0.68
C GLY A 104 -2.74 -11.88 -1.19
N LEU A 105 -3.66 -11.19 -0.47
CA LEU A 105 -4.19 -9.91 -0.90
C LEU A 105 -3.34 -8.74 -0.41
N ARG A 106 -3.31 -7.68 -1.23
CA ARG A 106 -2.84 -6.38 -0.76
C ARG A 106 -3.85 -5.77 0.19
N LEU A 107 -3.40 -4.92 1.10
CA LEU A 107 -4.27 -4.24 2.07
C LEU A 107 -5.48 -3.56 1.39
N GLY A 108 -5.25 -2.78 0.34
CA GLY A 108 -6.33 -2.10 -0.37
C GLY A 108 -7.31 -3.05 -1.06
N GLU A 109 -6.82 -4.17 -1.60
CA GLU A 109 -7.66 -5.21 -2.20
C GLU A 109 -8.59 -5.84 -1.15
N GLY A 110 -8.05 -6.18 0.02
CA GLY A 110 -8.86 -6.71 1.12
C GLY A 110 -9.93 -5.74 1.63
N LEU A 111 -9.58 -4.44 1.77
CA LEU A 111 -10.54 -3.41 2.17
C LEU A 111 -11.65 -3.19 1.14
N ALA A 112 -11.35 -3.38 -0.15
CA ALA A 112 -12.31 -3.20 -1.24
C ALA A 112 -13.20 -4.43 -1.49
N LEU A 113 -12.95 -5.58 -0.81
CA LEU A 113 -13.73 -6.80 -1.02
C LEU A 113 -15.22 -6.62 -0.71
N LYS A 114 -16.04 -7.11 -1.61
CA LYS A 114 -17.48 -7.14 -1.49
C LYS A 114 -18.00 -8.57 -1.25
N VAL A 115 -19.15 -8.69 -0.66
CA VAL A 115 -19.83 -10.00 -0.47
C VAL A 115 -20.03 -10.70 -1.81
N GLY A 116 -20.41 -9.95 -2.85
CA GLY A 116 -20.61 -10.48 -4.21
C GLY A 116 -19.33 -10.90 -4.94
N ASP A 117 -18.15 -10.61 -4.41
CA ASP A 117 -16.89 -11.06 -5.00
C ASP A 117 -16.54 -12.51 -4.62
N ILE A 118 -17.28 -13.09 -3.64
CA ILE A 118 -17.07 -14.45 -3.13
C ILE A 118 -17.89 -15.44 -3.98
N ASP A 119 -17.25 -16.14 -4.90
CA ASP A 119 -17.84 -17.23 -5.67
C ASP A 119 -17.63 -18.57 -4.92
N ALA A 120 -18.51 -18.86 -3.97
CA ALA A 120 -18.41 -20.06 -3.16
C ALA A 120 -18.65 -21.35 -3.96
N ALA A 121 -19.42 -21.27 -5.07
CA ALA A 121 -19.70 -22.43 -5.92
C ALA A 121 -18.45 -22.89 -6.67
N ARG A 122 -17.61 -21.93 -7.08
CA ARG A 122 -16.36 -22.21 -7.80
C ARG A 122 -15.13 -22.08 -6.92
N MET A 123 -15.32 -21.90 -5.60
CA MET A 123 -14.24 -21.74 -4.60
C MET A 123 -13.19 -20.74 -5.04
N ARG A 124 -13.61 -19.52 -5.39
CA ARG A 124 -12.73 -18.44 -5.82
C ARG A 124 -13.25 -17.08 -5.39
N VAL A 125 -12.37 -16.08 -5.36
CA VAL A 125 -12.69 -14.69 -5.06
C VAL A 125 -12.25 -13.81 -6.22
N GLN A 126 -13.12 -12.91 -6.66
CA GLN A 126 -12.79 -11.89 -7.65
C GLN A 126 -12.11 -10.71 -6.95
N ILE A 127 -10.90 -10.38 -7.37
CA ILE A 127 -10.18 -9.18 -6.92
C ILE A 127 -10.29 -8.15 -8.04
N ARG A 128 -11.01 -7.05 -7.75
CA ARG A 128 -11.24 -5.96 -8.70
C ARG A 128 -10.13 -4.91 -8.59
N ASP A 129 -9.92 -4.18 -9.67
CA ASP A 129 -8.98 -3.04 -9.73
C ASP A 129 -7.60 -3.33 -9.11
N ALA A 130 -7.08 -4.54 -9.32
CA ALA A 130 -5.75 -4.91 -8.87
C ALA A 130 -4.68 -4.05 -9.57
N LYS A 131 -3.41 -4.14 -9.11
CA LYS A 131 -2.31 -3.35 -9.64
C LYS A 131 -2.28 -3.37 -11.18
N GLY A 132 -2.43 -2.20 -11.81
CA GLY A 132 -2.53 -2.05 -13.25
C GLY A 132 -3.95 -2.12 -13.80
N ASN A 133 -4.96 -1.92 -12.95
CA ASN A 133 -6.40 -1.91 -13.30
C ASN A 133 -6.84 -3.22 -13.98
N ARG A 134 -6.40 -4.36 -13.42
CA ARG A 134 -6.74 -5.70 -13.97
C ARG A 134 -7.41 -6.52 -12.89
N ASP A 135 -8.55 -7.08 -13.20
CA ASP A 135 -9.23 -8.05 -12.35
C ASP A 135 -8.49 -9.38 -12.37
N ARG A 136 -8.53 -10.09 -11.24
CA ARG A 136 -8.03 -11.45 -11.15
C ARG A 136 -8.89 -12.29 -10.22
N PHE A 137 -8.88 -13.60 -10.43
CA PHE A 137 -9.44 -14.55 -9.48
C PHE A 137 -8.32 -15.15 -8.63
N VAL A 138 -8.63 -15.36 -7.35
CA VAL A 138 -7.77 -16.10 -6.43
C VAL A 138 -8.53 -17.31 -5.87
N PRO A 139 -7.89 -18.44 -5.65
CA PRO A 139 -8.51 -19.60 -4.99
C PRO A 139 -9.03 -19.23 -3.60
N LEU A 140 -10.17 -19.78 -3.20
CA LEU A 140 -10.79 -19.58 -1.90
C LEU A 140 -10.68 -20.87 -1.06
N PRO A 141 -9.76 -20.95 -0.08
CA PRO A 141 -9.70 -22.10 0.80
C PRO A 141 -10.98 -22.28 1.62
N ALA A 142 -11.39 -23.51 1.88
CA ALA A 142 -12.62 -23.84 2.60
C ALA A 142 -12.64 -23.21 4.01
N ALA A 143 -11.51 -23.21 4.72
CA ALA A 143 -11.38 -22.57 6.02
C ALA A 143 -11.64 -21.06 5.95
N THR A 144 -11.16 -20.38 4.90
CA THR A 144 -11.38 -18.96 4.68
C THR A 144 -12.85 -18.67 4.39
N LEU A 145 -13.48 -19.48 3.54
CA LEU A 145 -14.92 -19.34 3.26
C LEU A 145 -15.75 -19.50 4.54
N THR A 146 -15.41 -20.49 5.36
CA THR A 146 -16.08 -20.71 6.65
C THR A 146 -15.93 -19.52 7.58
N ALA A 147 -14.73 -19.00 7.75
CA ALA A 147 -14.46 -17.82 8.58
C ALA A 147 -15.20 -16.56 8.06
N LEU A 148 -15.21 -16.35 6.75
CA LEU A 148 -15.94 -15.24 6.12
C LEU A 148 -17.44 -15.35 6.31
N ARG A 149 -18.02 -16.53 6.18
CA ARG A 149 -19.46 -16.77 6.42
C ARG A 149 -19.84 -16.50 7.87
N GLN A 150 -19.08 -17.04 8.83
CA GLN A 150 -19.29 -16.79 10.24
C GLN A 150 -19.21 -15.30 10.58
N PHE A 151 -18.23 -14.62 10.06
CA PHE A 151 -18.07 -13.18 10.26
C PHE A 151 -19.22 -12.39 9.63
N TRP A 152 -19.59 -12.69 8.40
CA TRP A 152 -20.73 -12.03 7.74
C TRP A 152 -22.05 -12.19 8.48
N GLN A 153 -22.31 -13.34 9.07
CA GLN A 153 -23.51 -13.60 9.86
C GLN A 153 -23.67 -12.64 11.06
N LEU A 154 -22.57 -12.07 11.55
CA LEU A 154 -22.58 -11.15 12.70
C LEU A 154 -22.96 -9.72 12.32
N HIS A 155 -22.63 -9.28 11.11
CA HIS A 155 -22.90 -7.90 10.68
C HIS A 155 -23.90 -7.81 9.52
N ARG A 156 -24.04 -8.86 8.71
CA ARG A 156 -25.00 -8.98 7.59
C ARG A 156 -25.05 -7.75 6.67
N HIS A 157 -23.89 -7.13 6.42
CA HIS A 157 -23.82 -6.01 5.49
C HIS A 157 -24.10 -6.50 4.07
N PRO A 158 -24.95 -5.82 3.27
CA PRO A 158 -25.39 -6.31 1.96
C PRO A 158 -24.26 -6.31 0.91
N GLU A 159 -23.32 -5.40 1.02
CA GLU A 159 -22.29 -5.19 0.01
C GLU A 159 -20.86 -5.39 0.53
N LEU A 160 -20.48 -4.72 1.64
CA LEU A 160 -19.10 -4.74 2.15
C LEU A 160 -18.82 -6.02 2.92
N LEU A 161 -17.72 -6.70 2.58
CA LEU A 161 -17.26 -7.88 3.31
C LEU A 161 -16.65 -7.49 4.66
N PHE A 162 -15.94 -6.36 4.70
CA PHE A 162 -15.32 -5.80 5.91
C PHE A 162 -15.83 -4.37 6.15
N PRO A 163 -17.08 -4.20 6.63
CA PRO A 163 -17.64 -2.88 6.89
C PRO A 163 -16.96 -2.21 8.09
N ASN A 164 -16.96 -0.88 8.09
CA ASN A 164 -16.52 -0.08 9.23
C ASN A 164 -17.37 -0.42 10.46
N ARG A 165 -16.74 -0.43 11.63
CA ARG A 165 -17.34 -0.88 12.88
C ARG A 165 -17.61 0.23 13.89
N HIS A 166 -17.71 1.48 13.46
CA HIS A 166 -18.15 2.56 14.33
C HIS A 166 -19.53 2.23 14.90
N GLY A 167 -19.64 2.18 16.24
CA GLY A 167 -20.85 1.72 16.92
C GLY A 167 -20.96 0.20 17.09
N GLY A 168 -19.90 -0.57 16.82
CA GLY A 168 -19.84 -2.02 17.00
C GLY A 168 -20.34 -2.86 15.81
N LEU A 169 -20.27 -4.18 15.92
CA LEU A 169 -20.60 -5.11 14.83
C LEU A 169 -22.08 -5.04 14.39
N LYS A 170 -23.01 -4.79 15.31
CA LYS A 170 -24.44 -4.63 14.95
C LYS A 170 -24.69 -3.36 14.10
N ALA A 171 -23.97 -2.28 14.39
CA ALA A 171 -24.06 -1.05 13.60
C ALA A 171 -23.36 -1.18 12.24
N ALA A 172 -22.42 -2.10 12.10
CA ALA A 172 -21.67 -2.35 10.86
C ALA A 172 -22.57 -2.76 9.69
N GLN A 173 -23.78 -3.28 9.92
CA GLN A 173 -24.76 -3.57 8.86
C GLN A 173 -25.11 -2.33 8.03
N ARG A 174 -25.06 -1.14 8.61
CA ARG A 174 -25.41 0.14 7.97
C ARG A 174 -24.18 1.00 7.65
N ALA A 175 -22.99 0.42 7.73
CA ALA A 175 -21.75 1.15 7.46
C ALA A 175 -21.72 1.65 6.02
N LYS A 176 -21.26 2.89 5.82
CA LYS A 176 -21.12 3.48 4.49
C LYS A 176 -19.72 3.31 3.89
N SER A 177 -18.79 2.78 4.67
CA SER A 177 -17.39 2.62 4.29
C SER A 177 -16.82 1.29 4.82
N PRO A 178 -15.78 0.75 4.20
CA PRO A 178 -15.05 -0.40 4.72
C PRO A 178 -14.29 -0.05 6.01
N LEU A 179 -13.62 -1.04 6.60
CA LEU A 179 -12.69 -0.83 7.71
C LEU A 179 -11.72 0.30 7.40
N ASP A 180 -11.42 1.10 8.43
CA ASP A 180 -10.49 2.20 8.30
C ASP A 180 -9.06 1.69 8.04
N ARG A 181 -8.42 2.26 7.03
CA ARG A 181 -7.07 1.88 6.62
C ARG A 181 -6.04 2.17 7.71
N GLY A 182 -6.17 3.29 8.41
CA GLY A 182 -5.28 3.64 9.51
C GLY A 182 -5.41 2.65 10.66
N GLY A 183 -6.65 2.28 11.04
CA GLY A 183 -6.92 1.33 12.11
C GLY A 183 -6.47 -0.12 11.83
N VAL A 184 -6.24 -0.50 10.57
CA VAL A 184 -5.69 -1.83 10.22
C VAL A 184 -4.17 -1.81 10.01
N GLN A 185 -3.52 -0.65 10.06
CA GLN A 185 -2.06 -0.50 9.91
C GLN A 185 -1.35 -0.22 11.23
N THR A 186 -2.07 0.10 12.31
CA THR A 186 -1.58 0.28 13.68
C THR A 186 -1.65 -1.00 14.45
#